data_52489758f188025e01c468bf851a9cca
#
_entry.id   52489758f188025e01c468bf851a9cca
#
_cell.length_a   1.000
_cell.length_b   1.000
_cell.length_c   1.000
_cell.angle_alpha   90.00
_cell.angle_beta   90.00
_cell.angle_gamma   90.00
#
_symmetry.space_group_name_H-M   'P 1'
#
loop_
_entity.id
_entity.type
_entity.pdbx_description
1 polymer ?
#
loop_
_entity_poly.entity_id
_entity_poly.type
_entity_poly.pdbx_seq_one_letter_code
_entity_poly.pdbx_strand_id
1 'polypeptide(L)'
;MVRVSVAPVNGEPRAGSEQVTQALAGHPVERLDSGEREPWLQVRLRDGYEGWMHRGYLSESDMRVAPNGGGPARVSLGCVVREASGARRALPLGAWLDAAAVVESGETVELGEMAQRFAPSGAAAAHTACTRFEGTPYEWGGLTPWGADCSGLVQTVFGLHGIALPRDARAQAECGESIAAGNVLGELAAGDLAFFSDREDGRITHVAIALGGARLVHLGLGRGGYAIENLAAPDAYARALLSRFRWARRVR
;
A
#
# COMPACT_ATOMS: atom_id res chain seq x y z
N MET A 1 -12.40 -14.06 -4.28
CA MET A 1 -11.04 -13.76 -3.81
C MET A 1 -10.11 -13.51 -5.00
N VAL A 2 -9.08 -12.70 -4.81
CA VAL A 2 -8.02 -12.49 -5.80
C VAL A 2 -7.16 -13.75 -5.93
N ARG A 3 -7.02 -14.28 -7.17
CA ARG A 3 -6.29 -15.54 -7.43
C ARG A 3 -4.87 -15.33 -7.96
N VAL A 4 -4.54 -14.16 -8.48
CA VAL A 4 -3.21 -13.81 -9.00
C VAL A 4 -2.39 -13.09 -7.92
N SER A 5 -1.07 -13.04 -8.07
CA SER A 5 -0.20 -12.41 -7.06
C SER A 5 -0.56 -10.96 -6.81
N VAL A 6 -0.79 -10.20 -7.88
CA VAL A 6 -1.24 -8.80 -7.88
C VAL A 6 -2.26 -8.63 -8.99
N ALA A 7 -3.42 -8.09 -8.68
CA ALA A 7 -4.48 -7.76 -9.62
C ALA A 7 -4.65 -6.23 -9.71
N PRO A 8 -4.56 -5.63 -10.90
CA PRO A 8 -4.87 -4.21 -11.06
C PRO A 8 -6.37 -3.96 -10.85
N VAL A 9 -6.67 -2.83 -10.21
CA VAL A 9 -8.00 -2.26 -10.11
C VAL A 9 -7.99 -0.96 -10.91
N ASN A 10 -8.90 -0.86 -11.84
CA ASN A 10 -8.93 0.20 -12.85
C ASN A 10 -10.02 1.22 -12.54
N GLY A 11 -9.85 2.47 -12.98
CA GLY A 11 -10.86 3.52 -12.86
C GLY A 11 -12.07 3.32 -13.79
N GLU A 12 -11.87 2.59 -14.91
CA GLU A 12 -12.92 2.32 -15.91
C GLU A 12 -12.91 0.83 -16.32
N PRO A 13 -14.06 0.28 -16.79
CA PRO A 13 -14.22 -1.13 -17.18
C PRO A 13 -13.58 -1.45 -18.55
N ARG A 14 -12.31 -1.16 -18.72
CA ARG A 14 -11.57 -1.44 -19.97
C ARG A 14 -10.08 -1.62 -19.72
N ALA A 15 -9.44 -2.43 -20.55
CA ALA A 15 -7.99 -2.55 -20.56
C ALA A 15 -7.33 -1.21 -20.95
N GLY A 16 -6.22 -0.87 -20.30
CA GLY A 16 -5.50 0.38 -20.55
C GLY A 16 -6.11 1.64 -19.94
N SER A 17 -7.19 1.52 -19.13
CA SER A 17 -7.59 2.62 -18.26
C SER A 17 -6.62 2.76 -17.07
N GLU A 18 -6.69 3.90 -16.41
CA GLU A 18 -5.85 4.19 -15.24
C GLU A 18 -5.98 3.09 -14.18
N GLN A 19 -4.84 2.54 -13.73
CA GLN A 19 -4.78 1.73 -12.52
C GLN A 19 -4.92 2.66 -11.32
N VAL A 20 -6.01 2.53 -10.57
CA VAL A 20 -6.26 3.37 -9.39
C VAL A 20 -5.72 2.73 -8.10
N THR A 21 -5.68 1.39 -8.06
CA THR A 21 -5.08 0.61 -6.96
C THR A 21 -4.81 -0.82 -7.40
N GLN A 22 -4.37 -1.66 -6.48
CA GLN A 22 -4.13 -3.08 -6.66
C GLN A 22 -4.85 -3.89 -5.58
N ALA A 23 -5.17 -5.16 -5.88
CA ALA A 23 -5.57 -6.14 -4.89
C ALA A 23 -4.62 -7.34 -4.93
N LEU A 24 -4.29 -7.88 -3.78
CA LEU A 24 -3.26 -8.92 -3.64
C LEU A 24 -3.88 -10.31 -3.52
N ALA A 25 -3.10 -11.34 -3.85
CA ALA A 25 -3.51 -12.73 -3.70
C ALA A 25 -4.17 -12.99 -2.35
N GLY A 26 -5.27 -13.73 -2.34
CA GLY A 26 -6.02 -14.08 -1.15
C GLY A 26 -6.90 -12.97 -0.57
N HIS A 27 -6.77 -11.72 -1.04
CA HIS A 27 -7.66 -10.64 -0.58
C HIS A 27 -9.10 -10.86 -1.07
N PRO A 28 -10.10 -10.72 -0.19
CA PRO A 28 -11.49 -10.71 -0.61
C PRO A 28 -11.80 -9.43 -1.38
N VAL A 29 -12.71 -9.53 -2.33
CA VAL A 29 -13.33 -8.38 -3.01
C VAL A 29 -14.83 -8.56 -2.98
N GLU A 30 -15.55 -7.49 -2.75
CA GLU A 30 -17.01 -7.43 -2.85
C GLU A 30 -17.39 -7.03 -4.26
N ARG A 31 -18.29 -7.77 -4.90
CA ARG A 31 -18.84 -7.40 -6.20
C ARG A 31 -20.03 -6.45 -6.01
N LEU A 32 -20.01 -5.31 -6.69
CA LEU A 32 -21.02 -4.26 -6.56
C LEU A 32 -22.05 -4.22 -7.72
N ASP A 33 -21.72 -4.84 -8.85
CA ASP A 33 -22.57 -4.84 -10.04
C ASP A 33 -23.27 -6.18 -10.29
N SER A 34 -24.27 -6.18 -11.17
CA SER A 34 -24.99 -7.37 -11.64
C SER A 34 -24.29 -8.12 -12.78
N GLY A 35 -23.09 -7.65 -13.24
CA GLY A 35 -22.33 -8.25 -14.33
C GLY A 35 -22.69 -7.75 -15.71
N GLU A 36 -23.38 -6.63 -15.82
CA GLU A 36 -23.81 -6.03 -17.11
C GLU A 36 -22.62 -5.65 -18.00
N ARG A 37 -21.44 -5.47 -17.42
CA ARG A 37 -20.20 -5.07 -18.10
C ARG A 37 -19.14 -6.17 -18.16
N GLU A 38 -19.53 -7.43 -18.01
CA GLU A 38 -18.58 -8.52 -18.14
C GLU A 38 -17.72 -8.41 -19.41
N PRO A 39 -16.41 -8.71 -19.34
CA PRO A 39 -15.71 -9.40 -18.25
C PRO A 39 -15.19 -8.47 -17.11
N TRP A 40 -15.61 -7.20 -17.06
CA TRP A 40 -15.24 -6.22 -16.05
C TRP A 40 -16.29 -6.17 -14.95
N LEU A 41 -15.85 -6.29 -13.70
CA LEU A 41 -16.70 -6.27 -12.52
C LEU A 41 -16.40 -5.02 -11.70
N GLN A 42 -17.43 -4.31 -11.27
CA GLN A 42 -17.27 -3.27 -10.28
C GLN A 42 -17.05 -3.93 -8.91
N VAL A 43 -15.99 -3.57 -8.23
CA VAL A 43 -15.58 -4.19 -6.97
C VAL A 43 -15.30 -3.16 -5.90
N ARG A 44 -15.52 -3.56 -4.64
CA ARG A 44 -15.05 -2.86 -3.45
C ARG A 44 -14.01 -3.70 -2.76
N LEU A 45 -12.87 -3.09 -2.44
CA LEU A 45 -11.77 -3.71 -1.70
C LEU A 45 -11.99 -3.61 -0.19
N ARG A 46 -11.14 -4.27 0.60
CA ARG A 46 -11.21 -4.31 2.07
C ARG A 46 -11.14 -2.93 2.74
N ASP A 47 -10.40 -2.00 2.14
CA ASP A 47 -10.24 -0.61 2.59
C ASP A 47 -11.39 0.30 2.18
N GLY A 48 -12.41 -0.26 1.50
CA GLY A 48 -13.56 0.46 0.97
C GLY A 48 -13.31 1.09 -0.40
N TYR A 49 -12.11 0.97 -0.98
CA TYR A 49 -11.82 1.53 -2.29
C TYR A 49 -12.59 0.81 -3.39
N GLU A 50 -13.19 1.55 -4.30
CA GLU A 50 -13.99 1.02 -5.40
C GLU A 50 -13.30 1.23 -6.75
N GLY A 51 -13.51 0.27 -7.67
CA GLY A 51 -13.01 0.34 -9.02
C GLY A 51 -13.43 -0.85 -9.85
N TRP A 52 -12.77 -1.05 -10.97
CA TRP A 52 -13.10 -2.10 -11.93
C TRP A 52 -12.00 -3.14 -12.00
N MET A 53 -12.37 -4.40 -11.91
CA MET A 53 -11.44 -5.54 -12.01
C MET A 53 -11.93 -6.53 -13.07
N HIS A 54 -11.00 -7.04 -13.88
CA HIS A 54 -11.33 -8.09 -14.83
C HIS A 54 -11.55 -9.42 -14.10
N ARG A 55 -12.65 -10.13 -14.44
CA ARG A 55 -13.03 -11.42 -13.78
C ARG A 55 -11.91 -12.46 -13.79
N GLY A 56 -11.02 -12.44 -14.79
CA GLY A 56 -9.88 -13.34 -14.89
C GLY A 56 -8.89 -13.26 -13.73
N TYR A 57 -8.93 -12.23 -12.91
CA TYR A 57 -8.11 -12.08 -11.70
C TYR A 57 -8.75 -12.70 -10.45
N LEU A 58 -10.00 -13.15 -10.57
CA LEU A 58 -10.79 -13.66 -9.45
C LEU A 58 -10.96 -15.18 -9.54
N SER A 59 -10.98 -15.86 -8.40
CA SER A 59 -11.41 -17.25 -8.30
C SER A 59 -12.94 -17.32 -8.35
N GLU A 60 -13.48 -18.34 -9.02
CA GLU A 60 -14.93 -18.64 -9.05
C GLU A 60 -15.44 -19.21 -7.72
N SER A 61 -14.53 -19.72 -6.88
CA SER A 61 -14.90 -20.23 -5.57
C SER A 61 -15.33 -19.07 -4.66
N ASP A 62 -16.58 -19.14 -4.28
CA ASP A 62 -17.35 -18.31 -3.36
C ASP A 62 -16.63 -17.14 -2.69
N MET A 63 -17.13 -15.94 -2.95
CA MET A 63 -16.90 -14.73 -2.15
C MET A 63 -17.47 -14.84 -0.72
N ARG A 64 -17.77 -16.03 -0.26
CA ARG A 64 -18.17 -16.32 1.11
C ARG A 64 -16.97 -16.84 1.86
N VAL A 65 -16.69 -16.24 3.01
CA VAL A 65 -15.85 -16.85 4.05
C VAL A 65 -16.32 -18.30 4.17
N ALA A 66 -15.42 -19.26 3.92
CA ALA A 66 -15.79 -20.67 3.97
C ALA A 66 -16.51 -20.97 5.28
N PRO A 67 -17.65 -21.65 5.26
CA PRO A 67 -18.43 -21.95 6.47
C PRO A 67 -17.66 -22.73 7.54
N ASN A 68 -16.48 -23.23 7.21
CA ASN A 68 -15.65 -24.12 8.02
C ASN A 68 -14.39 -23.44 8.60
N GLY A 69 -14.36 -22.11 8.76
CA GLY A 69 -13.27 -21.45 9.47
C GLY A 69 -11.93 -21.33 8.71
N GLY A 70 -11.88 -21.60 7.41
CA GLY A 70 -10.70 -21.47 6.58
C GLY A 70 -10.53 -20.04 6.05
N GLY A 71 -10.28 -19.06 6.94
CA GLY A 71 -9.82 -17.73 6.57
C GLY A 71 -8.32 -17.72 6.27
N PRO A 72 -7.76 -16.55 5.88
CA PRO A 72 -6.32 -16.43 5.73
C PRO A 72 -5.64 -16.74 7.07
N ALA A 73 -4.63 -17.60 7.02
CA ALA A 73 -3.86 -17.98 8.20
C ALA A 73 -2.56 -17.18 8.29
N ARG A 74 -1.98 -16.82 7.15
CA ARG A 74 -0.68 -16.17 7.05
C ARG A 74 -0.69 -14.98 6.09
N VAL A 75 0.23 -14.05 6.35
CA VAL A 75 0.55 -12.92 5.47
C VAL A 75 1.94 -13.13 4.88
N SER A 76 2.08 -12.95 3.58
CA SER A 76 3.37 -12.94 2.89
C SER A 76 4.17 -11.71 3.26
N LEU A 77 5.43 -11.89 3.59
CA LEU A 77 6.43 -10.82 3.69
C LEU A 77 7.38 -10.80 2.47
N GLY A 78 6.95 -11.42 1.38
CA GLY A 78 7.71 -11.76 0.19
C GLY A 78 8.07 -13.23 0.21
N CYS A 79 7.29 -14.09 -0.45
CA CYS A 79 7.52 -15.53 -0.48
C CYS A 79 7.21 -16.14 -1.83
N VAL A 80 7.62 -17.39 -2.02
CA VAL A 80 7.24 -18.25 -3.15
C VAL A 80 6.46 -19.42 -2.63
N VAL A 81 5.30 -19.65 -3.19
CA VAL A 81 4.45 -20.80 -2.87
C VAL A 81 4.41 -21.80 -4.01
N ARG A 82 4.21 -23.09 -3.68
CA ARG A 82 3.90 -24.15 -4.62
C ARG A 82 2.39 -24.36 -4.65
N GLU A 83 1.83 -24.25 -5.85
CA GLU A 83 0.41 -24.52 -6.09
C GLU A 83 0.15 -26.04 -6.21
N ALA A 84 -1.11 -26.45 -6.07
CA ALA A 84 -1.51 -27.84 -6.25
C ALA A 84 -1.16 -28.42 -7.64
N SER A 85 -1.08 -27.56 -8.66
CA SER A 85 -0.62 -27.92 -10.02
C SER A 85 0.88 -28.23 -10.09
N GLY A 86 1.66 -27.98 -9.02
CA GLY A 86 3.11 -28.02 -8.99
C GLY A 86 3.78 -26.71 -9.46
N ALA A 87 3.02 -25.76 -10.00
CA ALA A 87 3.55 -24.45 -10.40
C ALA A 87 4.03 -23.63 -9.19
N ARG A 88 5.03 -22.80 -9.43
CA ARG A 88 5.56 -21.87 -8.42
C ARG A 88 4.97 -20.46 -8.65
N ARG A 89 4.59 -19.82 -7.58
CA ARG A 89 4.08 -18.44 -7.63
C ARG A 89 4.75 -17.56 -6.56
N ALA A 90 5.37 -16.47 -6.98
CA ALA A 90 5.84 -15.44 -6.06
C ALA A 90 4.65 -14.64 -5.53
N LEU A 91 4.65 -14.36 -4.24
CA LEU A 91 3.66 -13.52 -3.57
C LEU A 91 4.33 -12.28 -2.99
N PRO A 92 3.79 -11.07 -3.22
CA PRO A 92 4.35 -9.84 -2.68
C PRO A 92 4.07 -9.72 -1.18
N LEU A 93 4.69 -8.73 -0.57
CA LEU A 93 4.38 -8.26 0.78
C LEU A 93 2.88 -7.95 0.89
N GLY A 94 2.22 -8.47 1.92
CA GLY A 94 0.81 -8.22 2.21
C GLY A 94 -0.18 -9.20 1.57
N ALA A 95 0.24 -10.08 0.66
CA ALA A 95 -0.62 -11.13 0.13
C ALA A 95 -1.02 -12.14 1.23
N TRP A 96 -2.23 -12.70 1.12
CA TRP A 96 -2.75 -13.65 2.10
C TRP A 96 -2.63 -15.09 1.62
N LEU A 97 -2.32 -15.98 2.55
CA LEU A 97 -2.21 -17.41 2.34
C LEU A 97 -3.15 -18.15 3.29
N ASP A 98 -3.75 -19.23 2.81
CA ASP A 98 -4.41 -20.20 3.68
C ASP A 98 -3.38 -21.07 4.45
N ALA A 99 -3.86 -21.81 5.44
CA ALA A 99 -3.02 -22.67 6.27
C ALA A 99 -2.36 -23.81 5.48
N ALA A 100 -2.98 -24.25 4.38
CA ALA A 100 -2.51 -25.37 3.56
C ALA A 100 -1.47 -24.95 2.51
N ALA A 101 -1.24 -23.64 2.30
CA ALA A 101 -0.29 -23.16 1.31
C ALA A 101 1.14 -23.64 1.63
N VAL A 102 1.80 -24.25 0.65
CA VAL A 102 3.18 -24.73 0.78
C VAL A 102 4.13 -23.61 0.40
N VAL A 103 4.81 -23.04 1.39
CA VAL A 103 5.85 -22.01 1.19
C VAL A 103 7.17 -22.70 0.88
N GLU A 104 7.77 -22.41 -0.27
CA GLU A 104 9.07 -22.96 -0.68
C GLU A 104 10.24 -22.08 -0.27
N SER A 105 10.04 -20.77 -0.29
CA SER A 105 11.09 -19.80 0.08
C SER A 105 10.47 -18.46 0.48
N GLY A 106 11.28 -17.61 1.08
CA GLY A 106 10.83 -16.30 1.57
C GLY A 106 10.24 -16.38 2.97
N GLU A 107 9.51 -15.33 3.36
CA GLU A 107 9.02 -15.15 4.73
C GLU A 107 7.51 -14.99 4.75
N THR A 108 6.86 -15.60 5.73
CA THR A 108 5.44 -15.40 6.07
C THR A 108 5.29 -15.18 7.57
N VAL A 109 4.20 -14.59 7.98
CA VAL A 109 3.84 -14.41 9.38
C VAL A 109 2.41 -14.91 9.60
N GLU A 110 2.17 -15.60 10.70
CA GLU A 110 0.82 -16.02 11.10
C GLU A 110 -0.04 -14.77 11.37
N LEU A 111 -1.29 -14.80 10.91
CA LEU A 111 -2.17 -13.65 11.07
C LEU A 111 -2.35 -13.26 12.56
N GLY A 112 -2.38 -14.25 13.44
CA GLY A 112 -2.46 -14.04 14.90
C GLY A 112 -1.20 -13.42 15.52
N GLU A 113 -0.07 -13.46 14.83
CA GLU A 113 1.23 -12.93 15.30
C GLU A 113 1.56 -11.56 14.70
N MET A 114 0.71 -11.04 13.79
CA MET A 114 0.95 -9.77 13.11
C MET A 114 1.24 -8.62 14.07
N ALA A 115 0.44 -8.45 15.12
CA ALA A 115 0.62 -7.36 16.09
C ALA A 115 1.91 -7.50 16.91
N GLN A 116 2.39 -8.72 17.12
CA GLN A 116 3.68 -8.98 17.79
C GLN A 116 4.85 -8.68 16.85
N ARG A 117 4.74 -9.07 15.58
CA ARG A 117 5.78 -8.88 14.56
C ARG A 117 5.85 -7.43 14.09
N PHE A 118 4.69 -6.77 13.99
CA PHE A 118 4.49 -5.40 13.51
C PHE A 118 3.73 -4.60 14.57
N ALA A 119 4.45 -4.14 15.60
CA ALA A 119 3.83 -3.35 16.66
C ALA A 119 3.15 -2.08 16.09
N PRO A 120 1.96 -1.69 16.59
CA PRO A 120 1.26 -0.48 16.16
C PRO A 120 2.06 0.77 16.52
N SER A 121 2.87 1.26 15.59
CA SER A 121 3.75 2.41 15.77
C SER A 121 4.14 3.02 14.44
N GLY A 122 3.96 4.35 14.31
CA GLY A 122 4.41 5.09 13.13
C GLY A 122 5.91 4.97 12.90
N ALA A 123 6.72 4.99 13.97
CA ALA A 123 8.18 4.81 13.86
C ALA A 123 8.55 3.41 13.35
N ALA A 124 7.84 2.37 13.78
CA ALA A 124 8.04 1.02 13.26
C ALA A 124 7.60 0.91 11.80
N ALA A 125 6.49 1.57 11.40
CA ALA A 125 6.05 1.65 10.00
C ALA A 125 7.09 2.37 9.13
N ALA A 126 7.69 3.47 9.61
CA ALA A 126 8.78 4.17 8.94
C ALA A 126 10.02 3.27 8.73
N HIS A 127 10.38 2.46 9.73
CA HIS A 127 11.44 1.47 9.59
C HIS A 127 11.09 0.38 8.56
N THR A 128 9.85 -0.11 8.57
CA THR A 128 9.35 -1.09 7.57
C THR A 128 9.40 -0.51 6.16
N ALA A 129 9.08 0.78 5.96
CA ALA A 129 9.23 1.44 4.68
C ALA A 129 10.67 1.38 4.17
N CYS A 130 11.65 1.65 5.03
CA CYS A 130 13.07 1.61 4.66
C CYS A 130 13.57 0.19 4.36
N THR A 131 13.09 -0.83 5.07
CA THR A 131 13.61 -2.19 4.95
C THR A 131 12.90 -3.06 3.91
N ARG A 132 11.65 -2.75 3.59
CA ARG A 132 10.84 -3.56 2.67
C ARG A 132 10.60 -2.92 1.30
N PHE A 133 10.80 -1.60 1.18
CA PHE A 133 10.56 -0.86 -0.08
C PHE A 133 11.84 -0.25 -0.68
N GLU A 134 13.01 -0.47 -0.09
CA GLU A 134 14.27 -0.05 -0.70
C GLU A 134 14.40 -0.63 -2.11
N GLY A 135 14.70 0.23 -3.10
CA GLY A 135 14.81 -0.16 -4.51
C GLY A 135 13.48 -0.32 -5.26
N THR A 136 12.32 -0.11 -4.60
CA THR A 136 11.00 -0.20 -5.25
C THR A 136 10.86 0.87 -6.34
N PRO A 137 10.51 0.50 -7.59
CA PRO A 137 10.20 1.46 -8.65
C PRO A 137 8.87 2.18 -8.38
N TYR A 138 8.74 3.40 -8.93
CA TYR A 138 7.45 4.09 -8.89
C TYR A 138 6.47 3.43 -9.86
N GLU A 139 5.31 3.04 -9.34
CA GLU A 139 4.19 2.52 -10.12
C GLU A 139 2.90 3.18 -9.64
N TRP A 140 2.26 3.95 -10.51
CA TRP A 140 0.98 4.59 -10.20
C TRP A 140 -0.07 3.54 -9.85
N GLY A 141 -0.77 3.72 -8.74
CA GLY A 141 -1.74 2.76 -8.23
C GLY A 141 -1.13 1.53 -7.54
N GLY A 142 0.21 1.40 -7.49
CA GLY A 142 0.90 0.27 -6.91
C GLY A 142 0.90 0.24 -5.38
N LEU A 143 0.99 -0.97 -4.80
CA LEU A 143 0.95 -1.21 -3.34
C LEU A 143 2.13 -2.05 -2.83
N THR A 144 2.97 -2.59 -3.70
CA THR A 144 3.93 -3.64 -3.32
C THR A 144 5.37 -3.20 -3.55
N PRO A 145 6.37 -3.90 -2.95
CA PRO A 145 7.77 -3.68 -3.27
C PRO A 145 8.14 -3.98 -4.74
N TRP A 146 7.25 -4.57 -5.53
CA TRP A 146 7.44 -4.77 -6.96
C TRP A 146 7.14 -3.51 -7.78
N GLY A 147 6.37 -2.60 -7.21
CA GLY A 147 6.00 -1.29 -7.72
C GLY A 147 4.94 -0.67 -6.82
N ALA A 148 5.14 0.58 -6.43
CA ALA A 148 4.19 1.31 -5.60
C ALA A 148 4.23 2.81 -5.89
N ASP A 149 3.15 3.52 -5.51
CA ASP A 149 3.15 4.97 -5.44
C ASP A 149 3.32 5.48 -3.99
N CYS A 150 3.35 6.78 -3.81
CA CYS A 150 3.60 7.40 -2.53
C CYS A 150 2.58 7.01 -1.44
N SER A 151 1.30 7.05 -1.76
CA SER A 151 0.22 6.69 -0.83
C SER A 151 0.06 5.18 -0.66
N GLY A 152 0.40 4.38 -1.69
CA GLY A 152 0.45 2.93 -1.62
C GLY A 152 1.54 2.43 -0.67
N LEU A 153 2.73 3.03 -0.70
CA LEU A 153 3.77 2.79 0.31
C LEU A 153 3.23 3.03 1.72
N VAL A 154 2.65 4.23 1.96
CA VAL A 154 2.10 4.60 3.27
C VAL A 154 1.02 3.63 3.70
N GLN A 155 0.02 3.36 2.85
CA GLN A 155 -1.08 2.46 3.17
C GLN A 155 -0.57 1.06 3.54
N THR A 156 0.36 0.52 2.75
CA THR A 156 0.88 -0.84 2.97
C THR A 156 1.66 -0.94 4.27
N VAL A 157 2.63 -0.04 4.53
CA VAL A 157 3.46 -0.18 5.73
C VAL A 157 2.68 0.10 7.00
N PHE A 158 1.80 1.12 7.01
CA PHE A 158 0.96 1.39 8.17
C PHE A 158 -0.08 0.26 8.39
N GLY A 159 -0.65 -0.29 7.32
CA GLY A 159 -1.57 -1.42 7.38
C GLY A 159 -0.94 -2.68 7.98
N LEU A 160 0.33 -2.98 7.68
CA LEU A 160 1.07 -4.06 8.34
C LEU A 160 1.17 -3.86 9.85
N HIS A 161 1.32 -2.61 10.29
CA HIS A 161 1.37 -2.21 11.70
C HIS A 161 -0.01 -2.01 12.34
N GLY A 162 -1.09 -2.47 11.69
CA GLY A 162 -2.45 -2.39 12.23
C GLY A 162 -3.07 -0.99 12.19
N ILE A 163 -2.43 -0.02 11.54
CA ILE A 163 -2.92 1.34 11.37
C ILE A 163 -3.55 1.47 9.98
N ALA A 164 -4.87 1.41 9.91
CA ALA A 164 -5.60 1.49 8.65
C ALA A 164 -5.62 2.92 8.11
N LEU A 165 -5.19 3.10 6.86
CA LEU A 165 -5.20 4.38 6.15
C LEU A 165 -5.90 4.23 4.80
N PRO A 166 -6.57 5.29 4.30
CA PRO A 166 -7.15 5.30 2.97
C PRO A 166 -6.09 5.12 1.88
N ARG A 167 -6.53 4.73 0.68
CA ARG A 167 -5.65 4.54 -0.48
C ARG A 167 -4.99 5.82 -0.96
N ASP A 168 -5.76 6.90 -1.04
CA ASP A 168 -5.31 8.15 -1.68
C ASP A 168 -4.61 9.09 -0.69
N ALA A 169 -3.51 9.71 -1.11
CA ALA A 169 -2.76 10.68 -0.31
C ALA A 169 -3.64 11.83 0.20
N ARG A 170 -4.63 12.27 -0.58
CA ARG A 170 -5.59 13.29 -0.18
C ARG A 170 -6.43 12.83 1.02
N ALA A 171 -6.94 11.61 0.99
CA ALA A 171 -7.73 11.06 2.09
C ALA A 171 -6.86 10.75 3.31
N GLN A 172 -5.60 10.30 3.11
CA GLN A 172 -4.63 10.14 4.19
C GLN A 172 -4.33 11.46 4.91
N ALA A 173 -4.33 12.59 4.19
CA ALA A 173 -4.10 13.91 4.75
C ALA A 173 -5.18 14.40 5.73
N GLU A 174 -6.34 13.74 5.75
CA GLU A 174 -7.43 13.99 6.70
C GLU A 174 -7.36 13.09 7.94
N CYS A 175 -6.45 12.07 7.96
CA CYS A 175 -6.33 11.11 9.04
C CYS A 175 -5.38 11.61 10.14
N GLY A 176 -5.65 11.19 11.39
CA GLY A 176 -4.79 11.47 12.53
C GLY A 176 -4.82 12.90 13.04
N GLU A 177 -3.87 13.20 13.92
CA GLU A 177 -3.74 14.51 14.59
C GLU A 177 -2.93 15.48 13.73
N SER A 178 -3.35 16.74 13.65
CA SER A 178 -2.57 17.80 13.01
C SER A 178 -1.30 18.08 13.81
N ILE A 179 -0.18 18.16 13.13
CA ILE A 179 1.06 18.65 13.71
C ILE A 179 1.10 20.16 13.48
N ALA A 180 1.20 20.94 14.56
CA ALA A 180 1.10 22.38 14.53
C ALA A 180 2.13 23.01 13.57
N ALA A 181 1.70 24.03 12.82
CA ALA A 181 2.55 24.76 11.89
C ALA A 181 3.65 25.55 12.65
N GLY A 182 4.88 25.23 12.34
CA GLY A 182 6.12 25.91 12.74
C GLY A 182 7.18 25.53 11.70
N ASN A 183 8.45 25.47 12.03
CA ASN A 183 9.49 24.92 11.16
C ASN A 183 9.42 23.38 11.17
N VAL A 184 8.26 22.85 10.77
CA VAL A 184 7.72 21.53 11.11
C VAL A 184 8.53 20.39 10.54
N LEU A 185 9.04 20.51 9.30
CA LEU A 185 9.67 19.38 8.61
C LEU A 185 10.94 18.85 9.30
N GLY A 186 11.71 19.74 9.96
CA GLY A 186 12.89 19.36 10.72
C GLY A 186 12.58 18.69 12.07
N GLU A 187 11.36 18.87 12.58
CA GLU A 187 10.90 18.42 13.91
C GLU A 187 9.98 17.21 13.87
N LEU A 188 9.65 16.72 12.67
CA LEU A 188 8.80 15.55 12.51
C LEU A 188 9.44 14.34 13.17
N ALA A 189 8.65 13.64 13.98
CA ALA A 189 9.03 12.35 14.55
C ALA A 189 8.96 11.25 13.47
N ALA A 190 9.70 10.17 13.69
CA ALA A 190 9.60 9.01 12.81
C ALA A 190 8.16 8.47 12.79
N GLY A 191 7.61 8.30 11.58
CA GLY A 191 6.23 7.86 11.34
C GLY A 191 5.22 9.00 11.16
N ASP A 192 5.59 10.27 11.37
CA ASP A 192 4.73 11.37 10.96
C ASP A 192 4.61 11.41 9.43
N LEU A 193 3.44 11.77 8.92
CA LEU A 193 3.18 11.88 7.49
C LEU A 193 3.26 13.34 7.05
N ALA A 194 4.11 13.62 6.06
CA ALA A 194 4.25 14.93 5.43
C ALA A 194 3.50 14.96 4.09
N PHE A 195 2.66 15.98 3.88
CA PHE A 195 1.81 16.11 2.70
C PHE A 195 2.22 17.29 1.84
N PHE A 196 2.19 17.08 0.52
CA PHE A 196 2.66 18.03 -0.47
C PHE A 196 1.62 18.24 -1.57
N SER A 197 1.68 19.43 -2.19
CA SER A 197 0.86 19.76 -3.34
C SER A 197 1.65 20.58 -4.35
N ASP A 198 1.61 20.19 -5.59
CA ASP A 198 2.10 20.93 -6.75
C ASP A 198 0.97 21.68 -7.48
N ARG A 199 -0.26 21.67 -6.91
CA ARG A 199 -1.44 22.30 -7.47
C ARG A 199 -1.67 23.69 -6.84
N GLU A 200 -2.17 24.60 -7.65
CA GLU A 200 -2.55 25.95 -7.19
C GLU A 200 -3.70 25.93 -6.16
N ASP A 201 -4.63 24.96 -6.30
CA ASP A 201 -5.75 24.77 -5.37
C ASP A 201 -5.33 24.16 -4.03
N GLY A 202 -4.05 23.81 -3.85
CA GLY A 202 -3.50 23.21 -2.62
C GLY A 202 -3.93 21.76 -2.37
N ARG A 203 -4.68 21.12 -3.28
CA ARG A 203 -5.09 19.72 -3.16
C ARG A 203 -3.88 18.82 -3.08
N ILE A 204 -3.82 17.96 -2.05
CA ILE A 204 -2.69 17.05 -1.84
C ILE A 204 -2.51 16.11 -3.03
N THR A 205 -1.27 16.03 -3.49
CA THR A 205 -0.85 15.17 -4.61
C THR A 205 0.27 14.21 -4.23
N HIS A 206 0.90 14.39 -3.06
CA HIS A 206 2.00 13.54 -2.63
C HIS A 206 2.09 13.43 -1.12
N VAL A 207 2.62 12.29 -0.63
CA VAL A 207 2.86 12.00 0.78
C VAL A 207 4.23 11.37 0.98
N ALA A 208 4.87 11.67 2.12
CA ALA A 208 6.10 11.05 2.57
C ALA A 208 6.01 10.69 4.05
N ILE A 209 6.79 9.72 4.49
CA ILE A 209 6.91 9.30 5.89
C ILE A 209 8.17 9.92 6.48
N ALA A 210 8.05 10.62 7.59
CA ALA A 210 9.20 11.14 8.32
C ALA A 210 10.00 10.01 8.98
N LEU A 211 11.33 10.12 8.91
CA LEU A 211 12.28 9.22 9.58
C LEU A 211 12.85 9.82 10.87
N GLY A 212 12.44 11.07 11.19
CA GLY A 212 13.12 11.88 12.17
C GLY A 212 14.43 12.48 11.66
N GLY A 213 15.01 13.43 12.39
CA GLY A 213 16.29 14.06 12.05
C GLY A 213 16.31 14.72 10.67
N ALA A 214 15.22 15.40 10.30
CA ALA A 214 15.06 16.09 9.02
C ALA A 214 15.21 15.15 7.79
N ARG A 215 14.71 13.92 7.88
CA ARG A 215 14.70 12.96 6.77
C ARG A 215 13.30 12.46 6.47
N LEU A 216 13.02 12.24 5.19
CA LEU A 216 11.76 11.66 4.72
C LEU A 216 12.05 10.44 3.83
N VAL A 217 11.21 9.41 3.90
CA VAL A 217 11.17 8.32 2.92
C VAL A 217 9.87 8.42 2.11
N HIS A 218 9.97 8.22 0.81
CA HIS A 218 8.82 8.24 -0.09
C HIS A 218 9.08 7.45 -1.37
N LEU A 219 8.02 7.26 -2.16
CA LEU A 219 8.11 6.85 -3.55
C LEU A 219 7.78 8.07 -4.43
N GLY A 220 8.78 8.60 -5.11
CA GLY A 220 8.66 9.80 -5.95
C GLY A 220 8.89 9.48 -7.42
N LEU A 221 7.94 9.87 -8.31
CA LEU A 221 8.10 9.66 -9.75
C LEU A 221 9.40 10.31 -10.27
N GLY A 222 9.73 11.52 -9.82
CA GLY A 222 10.95 12.23 -10.22
C GLY A 222 12.26 11.62 -9.68
N ARG A 223 12.15 10.67 -8.73
CA ARG A 223 13.27 9.82 -8.27
C ARG A 223 13.28 8.44 -8.96
N GLY A 224 12.27 8.14 -9.77
CA GLY A 224 12.08 6.81 -10.36
C GLY A 224 11.51 5.77 -9.38
N GLY A 225 11.28 6.14 -8.11
CA GLY A 225 10.76 5.24 -7.08
C GLY A 225 11.18 5.64 -5.67
N TYR A 226 11.65 4.66 -4.93
CA TYR A 226 12.09 4.80 -3.54
C TYR A 226 13.23 5.81 -3.38
N ALA A 227 13.05 6.72 -2.44
CA ALA A 227 14.08 7.69 -2.08
C ALA A 227 14.00 8.08 -0.59
N ILE A 228 15.15 8.39 -0.01
CA ILE A 228 15.27 9.06 1.28
C ILE A 228 15.79 10.47 1.02
N GLU A 229 14.99 11.47 1.37
CA GLU A 229 15.36 12.88 1.25
C GLU A 229 16.02 13.37 2.55
N ASN A 230 17.16 14.06 2.41
CA ASN A 230 17.82 14.76 3.50
C ASN A 230 17.45 16.27 3.46
N LEU A 231 16.59 16.69 4.35
CA LEU A 231 16.08 18.06 4.39
C LEU A 231 17.06 19.06 5.04
N ALA A 232 18.07 18.55 5.76
CA ALA A 232 19.13 19.39 6.34
C ALA A 232 20.18 19.82 5.27
N ALA A 233 20.32 19.02 4.19
CA ALA A 233 21.22 19.31 3.08
C ALA A 233 20.52 18.93 1.75
N PRO A 234 19.44 19.66 1.37
CA PRO A 234 18.59 19.27 0.26
C PRO A 234 19.27 19.51 -1.09
N ASP A 235 19.17 18.55 -2.00
CA ASP A 235 19.48 18.74 -3.41
C ASP A 235 18.36 19.52 -4.15
N ALA A 236 18.47 19.66 -5.46
CA ALA A 236 17.49 20.41 -6.25
C ALA A 236 16.08 19.81 -6.16
N TYR A 237 15.96 18.46 -6.18
CA TYR A 237 14.69 17.78 -6.07
C TYR A 237 14.06 17.97 -4.67
N ALA A 238 14.85 17.74 -3.62
CA ALA A 238 14.38 17.91 -2.24
C ALA A 238 13.95 19.37 -1.96
N ARG A 239 14.66 20.37 -2.49
CA ARG A 239 14.23 21.78 -2.43
C ARG A 239 12.89 22.02 -3.12
N ALA A 240 12.70 21.45 -4.31
CA ALA A 240 11.42 21.54 -5.02
C ALA A 240 10.29 20.82 -4.26
N LEU A 241 10.57 19.68 -3.61
CA LEU A 241 9.61 19.00 -2.76
C LEU A 241 9.25 19.85 -1.54
N LEU A 242 10.26 20.43 -0.86
CA LEU A 242 10.06 21.30 0.29
C LEU A 242 9.15 22.52 -0.02
N SER A 243 9.30 23.14 -1.19
CA SER A 243 8.47 24.28 -1.61
C SER A 243 6.99 23.92 -1.80
N ARG A 244 6.67 22.64 -1.93
CA ARG A 244 5.32 22.08 -2.10
C ARG A 244 4.69 21.58 -0.80
N PHE A 245 5.44 21.63 0.33
CA PHE A 245 4.93 21.17 1.62
C PHE A 245 3.69 21.97 2.03
N ARG A 246 2.69 21.25 2.60
CA ARG A 246 1.43 21.85 3.06
C ARG A 246 1.25 21.69 4.56
N TRP A 247 1.18 20.45 5.06
CA TRP A 247 1.06 20.15 6.49
C TRP A 247 1.54 18.72 6.78
N ALA A 248 1.57 18.38 8.06
CA ALA A 248 1.89 17.03 8.52
C ALA A 248 0.82 16.50 9.48
N ARG A 249 0.73 15.17 9.54
CA ARG A 249 -0.19 14.43 10.41
C ARG A 249 0.55 13.37 11.19
N ARG A 250 0.09 13.13 12.41
CA ARG A 250 0.50 11.99 13.22
C ARG A 250 -0.64 10.99 13.29
N VAL A 251 -0.40 9.78 12.81
CA VAL A 251 -1.33 8.65 12.85
C VAL A 251 -0.85 7.63 13.87
N ARG A 252 -1.81 7.03 14.60
CA ARG A 252 -1.55 6.07 15.69
C ARG A 252 -2.46 4.87 15.57
#